data_d9a8e8e453a32c810870191c33c0f7dc
#
_entry.id   d9a8e8e453a32c810870191c33c0f7dc
#
_cell.length_a   1.000
_cell.length_b   1.000
_cell.length_c   1.000
_cell.angle_alpha   90.00
_cell.angle_beta   90.00
_cell.angle_gamma   90.00
#
_symmetry.space_group_name_H-M   'P 1'
#
loop_
_entity.id
_entity.type
_entity.pdbx_description
1 polymer ?
#
loop_
_entity_poly.entity_id
_entity_poly.type
_entity_poly.pdbx_seq_one_letter_code
_entity_poly.pdbx_strand_id
1 'polypeptide(L)'
;MDISEIKSFLEDNDLSDVEEIKQEDDYILLKFYYDFDKEELMAAKSYSNEESDFEAESDEWYNEYYIPFLKDIADDNVESIVEDAAEEFEIEGKYKSLVMESGELGYLRFVAVFSAEMDESEMEDILNDYVQ
;
A
#
# COMPACT_ATOMS: atom_id res chain seq x y z
N MET A 1 16.37 -2.31 15.47
CA MET A 1 15.30 -1.81 14.62
C MET A 1 14.27 -1.08 15.49
N ASP A 2 14.04 0.20 15.22
CA ASP A 2 13.17 1.04 16.04
C ASP A 2 11.85 1.32 15.31
N ILE A 3 10.75 0.79 15.84
CA ILE A 3 9.43 0.93 15.23
C ILE A 3 8.98 2.40 15.15
N SER A 4 9.33 3.23 16.15
CA SER A 4 8.95 4.65 16.15
C SER A 4 9.60 5.41 15.00
N GLU A 5 10.85 5.09 14.69
CA GLU A 5 11.57 5.74 13.58
C GLU A 5 10.99 5.30 12.24
N ILE A 6 10.66 4.02 12.09
CA ILE A 6 10.05 3.50 10.86
C ILE A 6 8.67 4.12 10.66
N LYS A 7 7.84 4.18 11.71
CA LYS A 7 6.53 4.84 11.66
C LYS A 7 6.66 6.30 11.22
N SER A 8 7.57 7.04 11.84
CA SER A 8 7.79 8.45 11.51
C SER A 8 8.22 8.62 10.06
N PHE A 9 9.09 7.74 9.57
CA PHE A 9 9.54 7.77 8.18
C PHE A 9 8.37 7.59 7.21
N LEU A 10 7.50 6.62 7.48
CA LEU A 10 6.34 6.37 6.63
C LEU A 10 5.36 7.56 6.66
N GLU A 11 5.11 8.11 7.83
CA GLU A 11 4.24 9.29 7.99
C GLU A 11 4.81 10.52 7.29
N ASP A 12 6.12 10.71 7.34
CA ASP A 12 6.81 11.81 6.65
C ASP A 12 6.74 11.68 5.13
N ASN A 13 6.47 10.48 4.62
CA ASN A 13 6.29 10.19 3.20
C ASN A 13 4.80 10.11 2.80
N ASP A 14 3.94 10.79 3.55
CA ASP A 14 2.52 10.98 3.26
C ASP A 14 1.65 9.72 3.42
N LEU A 15 2.15 8.70 4.09
CA LEU A 15 1.32 7.55 4.46
C LEU A 15 0.59 7.89 5.77
N SER A 16 -0.68 7.53 5.87
CA SER A 16 -1.51 7.91 7.02
C SER A 16 -1.91 6.70 7.86
N ASP A 17 -2.35 6.99 9.08
CA ASP A 17 -2.85 5.97 10.01
C ASP A 17 -1.92 4.76 10.15
N VAL A 18 -0.62 5.02 10.30
CA VAL A 18 0.37 3.97 10.46
C VAL A 18 0.19 3.30 11.83
N GLU A 19 -0.20 2.04 11.81
CA GLU A 19 -0.48 1.26 13.02
C GLU A 19 0.47 0.09 13.16
N GLU A 20 0.96 -0.12 14.38
CA GLU A 20 1.68 -1.34 14.72
C GLU A 20 0.70 -2.48 14.87
N ILE A 21 0.84 -3.51 14.03
CA ILE A 21 0.02 -4.72 14.14
C ILE A 21 0.71 -5.71 15.06
N LYS A 22 2.02 -5.90 14.86
CA LYS A 22 2.78 -6.86 15.63
C LYS A 22 4.26 -6.46 15.64
N GLN A 23 4.90 -6.61 16.78
CA GLN A 23 6.34 -6.43 16.90
C GLN A 23 6.93 -7.68 17.57
N GLU A 24 7.81 -8.36 16.84
CA GLU A 24 8.55 -9.52 17.34
C GLU A 24 10.04 -9.17 17.37
N ASP A 25 10.86 -10.07 17.92
CA ASP A 25 12.30 -9.85 18.00
C ASP A 25 12.94 -9.73 16.62
N ASP A 26 12.39 -10.41 15.62
CA ASP A 26 12.98 -10.50 14.29
C ASP A 26 12.21 -9.73 13.21
N TYR A 27 11.02 -9.18 13.51
CA TYR A 27 10.29 -8.38 12.52
C TYR A 27 9.29 -7.42 13.16
N ILE A 28 8.86 -6.44 12.34
CA ILE A 28 7.77 -5.50 12.67
C ILE A 28 6.75 -5.60 11.56
N LEU A 29 5.47 -5.69 11.92
CA LEU A 29 4.35 -5.69 10.97
C LEU A 29 3.52 -4.43 11.21
N LEU A 30 3.37 -3.62 10.16
CA LEU A 30 2.65 -2.34 10.22
C LEU A 30 1.55 -2.32 9.17
N LYS A 31 0.48 -1.59 9.48
CA LYS A 31 -0.61 -1.30 8.55
C LYS A 31 -0.68 0.21 8.35
N PHE A 32 -0.96 0.66 7.14
CA PHE A 32 -1.07 2.08 6.84
C PHE A 32 -1.96 2.30 5.64
N TYR A 33 -2.31 3.57 5.40
CA TYR A 33 -3.15 3.98 4.29
C TYR A 33 -2.35 4.86 3.33
N TYR A 34 -2.60 4.67 2.04
CA TYR A 34 -2.19 5.58 0.98
C TYR A 34 -3.43 6.36 0.58
N ASP A 35 -3.43 7.67 0.81
CA ASP A 35 -4.54 8.53 0.46
C ASP A 35 -4.31 9.11 -0.93
N PHE A 36 -5.27 8.92 -1.83
CA PHE A 36 -5.18 9.46 -3.18
C PHE A 36 -5.45 10.96 -3.16
N ASP A 37 -4.65 11.73 -3.89
CA ASP A 37 -4.92 13.16 -4.04
C ASP A 37 -5.94 13.37 -5.17
N LYS A 38 -6.42 14.60 -5.29
CA LYS A 38 -7.45 14.96 -6.25
C LYS A 38 -6.98 14.71 -7.69
N GLU A 39 -5.73 14.98 -7.99
CA GLU A 39 -5.18 14.79 -9.33
C GLU A 39 -5.12 13.31 -9.72
N GLU A 40 -4.76 12.46 -8.78
CA GLU A 40 -4.73 11.01 -8.99
C GLU A 40 -6.13 10.46 -9.25
N LEU A 41 -7.11 10.90 -8.48
CA LEU A 41 -8.51 10.49 -8.66
C LEU A 41 -9.06 10.97 -10.00
N MET A 42 -8.74 12.20 -10.41
CA MET A 42 -9.17 12.73 -11.69
C MET A 42 -8.52 12.00 -12.87
N ALA A 43 -7.25 11.65 -12.75
CA ALA A 43 -6.54 10.88 -13.77
C ALA A 43 -7.16 9.49 -13.95
N ALA A 44 -7.51 8.83 -12.85
CA ALA A 44 -8.16 7.52 -12.89
C ALA A 44 -9.51 7.59 -13.58
N LYS A 45 -10.27 8.63 -13.31
CA LYS A 45 -11.59 8.86 -13.94
C LYS A 45 -11.45 9.10 -15.43
N SER A 46 -10.52 9.97 -15.84
CA SER A 46 -10.26 10.26 -17.26
C SER A 46 -9.84 9.00 -18.01
N TYR A 47 -8.92 8.25 -17.45
CA TYR A 47 -8.45 6.98 -18.03
C TYR A 47 -9.61 6.01 -18.23
N SER A 48 -10.42 5.84 -17.19
CA SER A 48 -11.55 4.89 -17.22
C SER A 48 -12.60 5.29 -18.25
N ASN A 49 -12.86 6.58 -18.39
CA ASN A 49 -13.82 7.09 -19.39
C ASN A 49 -13.30 6.94 -20.81
N GLU A 50 -12.00 7.10 -21.04
CA GLU A 50 -11.40 7.01 -22.37
C GLU A 50 -11.18 5.59 -22.84
N GLU A 51 -10.73 4.71 -21.95
CA GLU A 51 -10.32 3.35 -22.30
C GLU A 51 -11.45 2.33 -22.18
N SER A 52 -12.47 2.63 -21.39
CA SER A 52 -13.59 1.71 -21.13
C SER A 52 -14.74 1.96 -22.09
N ASP A 53 -15.38 0.89 -22.55
CA ASP A 53 -16.64 0.94 -23.29
C ASP A 53 -17.85 0.87 -22.36
N PHE A 54 -17.61 0.70 -21.06
CA PHE A 54 -18.65 0.59 -20.05
C PHE A 54 -19.19 1.97 -19.65
N GLU A 55 -20.40 1.97 -19.14
CA GLU A 55 -21.00 3.20 -18.61
C GLU A 55 -20.22 3.66 -17.38
N ALA A 56 -19.96 4.97 -17.30
CA ALA A 56 -19.25 5.57 -16.21
C ALA A 56 -19.91 5.20 -14.86
N GLU A 57 -19.10 4.86 -13.88
CA GLU A 57 -19.51 4.48 -12.53
C GLU A 57 -20.29 3.15 -12.44
N SER A 58 -20.25 2.33 -13.52
CA SER A 58 -20.77 0.96 -13.46
C SER A 58 -19.78 0.07 -12.72
N ASP A 59 -20.21 -1.11 -12.29
CA ASP A 59 -19.33 -2.07 -11.58
C ASP A 59 -18.13 -2.46 -12.44
N GLU A 60 -18.33 -2.69 -13.72
CA GLU A 60 -17.26 -3.05 -14.66
C GLU A 60 -16.27 -1.90 -14.84
N TRP A 61 -16.78 -0.67 -14.92
CA TRP A 61 -15.96 0.53 -15.01
C TRP A 61 -15.03 0.66 -13.80
N TYR A 62 -15.57 0.48 -12.58
CA TYR A 62 -14.77 0.51 -11.36
C TYR A 62 -13.80 -0.65 -11.29
N ASN A 63 -14.26 -1.86 -11.45
CA ASN A 63 -13.47 -3.06 -11.19
C ASN A 63 -12.41 -3.35 -12.25
N GLU A 64 -12.64 -2.97 -13.49
CA GLU A 64 -11.73 -3.29 -14.59
C GLU A 64 -10.81 -2.13 -14.99
N TYR A 65 -11.17 -0.87 -14.65
CA TYR A 65 -10.40 0.31 -15.07
C TYR A 65 -10.01 1.23 -13.92
N TYR A 66 -10.99 1.70 -13.16
CA TYR A 66 -10.77 2.74 -12.15
C TYR A 66 -9.92 2.24 -10.97
N ILE A 67 -10.34 1.17 -10.35
CA ILE A 67 -9.64 0.58 -9.20
C ILE A 67 -8.24 0.08 -9.57
N PRO A 68 -8.07 -0.70 -10.67
CA PRO A 68 -6.72 -1.12 -11.08
C PRO A 68 -5.77 0.06 -11.37
N PHE A 69 -6.28 1.14 -11.95
CA PHE A 69 -5.47 2.34 -12.21
C PHE A 69 -4.97 2.96 -10.90
N LEU A 70 -5.86 3.14 -9.93
CA LEU A 70 -5.50 3.68 -8.61
C LEU A 70 -4.56 2.75 -7.87
N LYS A 71 -4.80 1.45 -7.95
CA LYS A 71 -3.94 0.45 -7.32
C LYS A 71 -2.51 0.52 -7.84
N ASP A 72 -2.35 0.68 -9.16
CA ASP A 72 -1.02 0.79 -9.76
C ASP A 72 -0.27 2.04 -9.28
N ILE A 73 -0.96 3.17 -9.17
CA ILE A 73 -0.37 4.41 -8.62
C ILE A 73 0.10 4.18 -7.18
N ALA A 74 -0.77 3.61 -6.35
CA ALA A 74 -0.47 3.37 -4.93
C ALA A 74 0.68 2.37 -4.78
N ASP A 75 0.64 1.27 -5.55
CA ASP A 75 1.70 0.25 -5.51
C ASP A 75 3.06 0.85 -5.86
N ASP A 76 3.15 1.66 -6.90
CA ASP A 76 4.41 2.29 -7.31
C ASP A 76 4.96 3.22 -6.24
N ASN A 77 4.10 4.03 -5.65
CA ASN A 77 4.51 4.99 -4.61
C ASN A 77 4.89 4.28 -3.30
N VAL A 78 4.10 3.30 -2.89
CA VAL A 78 4.38 2.55 -1.66
C VAL A 78 5.65 1.71 -1.82
N GLU A 79 5.87 1.12 -2.99
CA GLU A 79 7.10 0.36 -3.26
C GLU A 79 8.33 1.24 -3.05
N SER A 80 8.32 2.45 -3.61
CA SER A 80 9.42 3.41 -3.43
C SER A 80 9.63 3.77 -1.98
N ILE A 81 8.56 4.02 -1.24
CA ILE A 81 8.64 4.40 0.18
C ILE A 81 9.18 3.25 1.02
N VAL A 82 8.72 2.03 0.79
CA VAL A 82 9.19 0.85 1.52
C VAL A 82 10.66 0.57 1.21
N GLU A 83 11.08 0.70 -0.04
CA GLU A 83 12.48 0.54 -0.43
C GLU A 83 13.37 1.60 0.21
N ASP A 84 12.91 2.85 0.23
CA ASP A 84 13.65 3.95 0.87
C ASP A 84 13.78 3.73 2.37
N ALA A 85 12.73 3.25 3.02
CA ALA A 85 12.76 2.93 4.45
C ALA A 85 13.75 1.78 4.74
N ALA A 86 13.71 0.74 3.91
CA ALA A 86 14.62 -0.39 4.06
C ALA A 86 16.08 0.04 3.94
N GLU A 87 16.37 0.91 2.97
CA GLU A 87 17.71 1.46 2.78
C GLU A 87 18.14 2.35 3.94
N GLU A 88 17.25 3.24 4.38
CA GLU A 88 17.53 4.19 5.48
C GLU A 88 17.87 3.47 6.79
N PHE A 89 17.16 2.41 7.10
CA PHE A 89 17.32 1.67 8.35
C PHE A 89 18.16 0.41 8.22
N GLU A 90 18.71 0.17 7.03
CA GLU A 90 19.57 -1.00 6.73
C GLU A 90 18.89 -2.33 7.05
N ILE A 91 17.64 -2.45 6.63
CA ILE A 91 16.80 -3.64 6.84
C ILE A 91 16.14 -4.04 5.52
N GLU A 92 15.38 -5.12 5.54
CA GLU A 92 14.56 -5.53 4.40
C GLU A 92 13.10 -5.16 4.68
N GLY A 93 12.37 -4.85 3.63
CA GLY A 93 10.95 -4.54 3.73
C GLY A 93 10.17 -5.15 2.59
N LYS A 94 8.97 -5.61 2.89
CA LYS A 94 7.99 -6.08 1.91
C LYS A 94 6.63 -5.54 2.27
N TYR A 95 5.78 -5.40 1.27
CA TYR A 95 4.42 -4.90 1.49
C TYR A 95 3.41 -5.65 0.64
N LYS A 96 2.13 -5.49 1.00
CA LYS A 96 1.02 -6.03 0.23
C LYS A 96 -0.18 -5.10 0.39
N SER A 97 -0.91 -4.87 -0.72
CA SER A 97 -2.14 -4.10 -0.65
C SER A 97 -3.29 -4.98 -0.19
N LEU A 98 -4.21 -4.38 0.55
CA LEU A 98 -5.46 -5.04 0.94
C LEU A 98 -6.52 -4.74 -0.13
N VAL A 99 -7.59 -5.54 -0.14
CA VAL A 99 -8.65 -5.38 -1.13
C VAL A 99 -9.29 -4.00 -1.05
N MET A 100 -9.42 -3.33 -2.19
CA MET A 100 -10.09 -2.03 -2.31
C MET A 100 -11.54 -2.26 -2.68
N GLU A 101 -12.45 -1.75 -1.87
CA GLU A 101 -13.89 -1.86 -2.11
C GLU A 101 -14.42 -0.60 -2.76
N SER A 102 -15.49 -0.74 -3.58
CA SER A 102 -16.06 0.37 -4.34
C SER A 102 -16.59 1.53 -3.47
N GLY A 103 -16.88 1.27 -2.20
CA GLY A 103 -17.29 2.32 -1.27
C GLY A 103 -16.17 3.10 -0.62
N GLU A 104 -14.91 2.70 -0.86
CA GLU A 104 -13.73 3.27 -0.19
C GLU A 104 -12.66 3.65 -1.21
N LEU A 105 -13.02 4.52 -2.16
CA LEU A 105 -12.16 4.84 -3.30
C LEU A 105 -11.16 5.98 -3.06
N GLY A 106 -11.20 6.62 -1.90
CA GLY A 106 -10.30 7.72 -1.58
C GLY A 106 -8.95 7.29 -1.05
N TYR A 107 -8.79 6.03 -0.70
CA TYR A 107 -7.55 5.51 -0.13
C TYR A 107 -7.41 4.01 -0.40
N LEU A 108 -6.18 3.51 -0.27
CA LEU A 108 -5.88 2.08 -0.35
C LEU A 108 -5.10 1.68 0.90
N ARG A 109 -5.47 0.56 1.50
CA ARG A 109 -4.82 0.05 2.71
C ARG A 109 -3.69 -0.90 2.33
N PHE A 110 -2.61 -0.81 3.11
CA PHE A 110 -1.43 -1.65 2.91
C PHE A 110 -0.98 -2.25 4.22
N VAL A 111 -0.30 -3.36 4.14
CA VAL A 111 0.43 -3.94 5.25
C VAL A 111 1.88 -4.13 4.80
N ALA A 112 2.82 -3.85 5.70
CA ALA A 112 4.24 -3.99 5.42
C ALA A 112 4.94 -4.69 6.57
N VAL A 113 5.92 -5.52 6.23
CA VAL A 113 6.79 -6.17 7.20
C VAL A 113 8.22 -5.70 6.98
N PHE A 114 8.90 -5.40 8.08
CA PHE A 114 10.31 -4.99 8.07
C PHE A 114 11.10 -5.91 8.98
N SER A 115 12.27 -6.34 8.51
CA SER A 115 13.14 -7.23 9.28
C SER A 115 14.59 -7.06 8.90
N ALA A 116 15.50 -7.18 9.87
CA ALA A 116 16.94 -7.19 9.64
C ALA A 116 17.47 -8.61 9.38
N GLU A 117 16.68 -9.62 9.68
CA GLU A 117 17.14 -11.01 9.70
C GLU A 117 16.38 -11.99 8.81
N MET A 118 15.12 -11.69 8.50
CA MET A 118 14.26 -12.61 7.74
C MET A 118 14.53 -12.52 6.24
N ASP A 119 14.36 -13.65 5.54
CA ASP A 119 14.40 -13.64 4.08
C ASP A 119 13.03 -13.25 3.49
N GLU A 120 12.99 -13.04 2.18
CA GLU A 120 11.79 -12.63 1.48
C GLU A 120 10.63 -13.62 1.65
N SER A 121 10.93 -14.91 1.62
CA SER A 121 9.95 -15.98 1.77
C SER A 121 9.23 -15.92 3.10
N GLU A 122 9.98 -15.72 4.17
CA GLU A 122 9.43 -15.62 5.53
C GLU A 122 8.56 -14.38 5.69
N MET A 123 9.02 -13.24 5.16
CA MET A 123 8.28 -11.99 5.20
C MET A 123 6.98 -12.10 4.40
N GLU A 124 7.03 -12.74 3.23
CA GLU A 124 5.85 -12.96 2.39
C GLU A 124 4.81 -13.83 3.11
N ASP A 125 5.25 -14.85 3.81
CA ASP A 125 4.36 -15.73 4.61
C ASP A 125 3.62 -14.92 5.68
N ILE A 126 4.32 -14.00 6.35
CA ILE A 126 3.71 -13.13 7.38
C ILE A 126 2.64 -12.24 6.75
N LEU A 127 2.92 -11.64 5.60
CA LEU A 127 1.97 -10.79 4.89
C LEU A 127 0.74 -11.59 4.44
N ASN A 128 0.96 -12.77 3.88
CA ASN A 128 -0.13 -13.63 3.42
C ASN A 128 -1.03 -14.10 4.55
N ASP A 129 -0.44 -14.43 5.70
CA ASP A 129 -1.22 -14.81 6.88
C ASP A 129 -2.10 -13.67 7.38
N TYR A 130 -1.60 -12.45 7.31
CA TYR A 130 -2.36 -11.28 7.76
C TYR A 130 -3.54 -10.96 6.82
N VAL A 131 -3.33 -11.07 5.50
CA VAL A 131 -4.38 -10.67 4.53
C VAL A 131 -5.43 -11.73 4.24
N GLN A 132 -5.26 -12.91 4.79
CA GLN A 132 -6.25 -13.99 4.62
C GLN A 132 -7.49 -13.82 5.49
#